data_648635ea6e8f2ec2f3165c6ec0e76699
#
_entry.id   648635ea6e8f2ec2f3165c6ec0e76699
#
_cell.length_a   1.000
_cell.length_b   1.000
_cell.length_c   1.000
_cell.angle_alpha   90.00
_cell.angle_beta   90.00
_cell.angle_gamma   90.00
#
_symmetry.space_group_name_H-M   'P 1'
#
loop_
_entity.id
_entity.type
_entity.pdbx_description
1 polymer ?
#
loop_
_entity_poly.entity_id
_entity_poly.type
_entity_poly.pdbx_seq_one_letter_code
_entity_poly.pdbx_strand_id
1 'polypeptide(L)'
;MRGDSWLASKHEPVIGPALEKPLLKLHRATDVKSFWKAVYRLLSASIAYRNVGFLLQQNPSAPVIAKWTRFMPDDFFAAKALRRCAVQVPRKRLVRLNDLFRTRSSFVRSGFYRRYMAPQKCAHGIAFFFWKGQRLICGIAILRAAKQGDFSPAEMKLLRQLYPQFLAALRGIESLERERCVRADFEEVLRGLPLPTIILRWNLRPIYQNNAAREFCALWEKGPEDAKRTKASSPIPAEILDRCRVLKQEWMDARRRMRSEQRTDIKEEQVCHPRSPHLLATIQLKQINSVGVAGPHFLIACEDRCRNGEHSGRLRLFRLPGIARLTRREREVAQLACEGRSNKEIAQNACLSLPTVKKHLHSVFRKLAVPSRSRLVLLTV
;
A
#
# COMPACT_ATOMS: atom_id res chain seq x y z
N MET A 1 -24.84 47.57 -12.85
CA MET A 1 -24.13 47.04 -14.03
C MET A 1 -22.66 47.47 -13.92
N ARG A 2 -21.81 46.64 -13.42
CA ARG A 2 -20.35 46.69 -13.61
C ARG A 2 -19.90 45.23 -13.76
N GLY A 3 -19.56 44.90 -15.02
CA GLY A 3 -19.24 43.54 -15.43
C GLY A 3 -17.90 43.05 -14.91
N ASP A 4 -17.89 41.81 -14.56
CA ASP A 4 -16.77 40.99 -14.16
C ASP A 4 -15.77 40.83 -15.31
N SER A 5 -14.62 41.49 -15.22
CA SER A 5 -13.48 41.28 -16.13
C SER A 5 -12.44 40.37 -15.44
N TRP A 6 -12.79 39.09 -15.26
CA TRP A 6 -11.89 38.07 -14.69
C TRP A 6 -11.28 37.13 -15.73
N LEU A 7 -11.43 37.42 -17.02
CA LEU A 7 -10.93 36.56 -18.08
C LEU A 7 -10.03 37.33 -19.02
N ALA A 8 -8.74 37.22 -18.86
CA ALA A 8 -7.71 37.21 -19.89
C ALA A 8 -6.33 37.62 -19.35
N SER A 9 -5.76 36.84 -18.45
CA SER A 9 -4.29 36.73 -18.39
C SER A 9 -3.89 35.63 -19.37
N LYS A 10 -3.52 36.01 -20.60
CA LYS A 10 -2.91 35.15 -21.62
C LYS A 10 -1.56 34.65 -21.09
N HIS A 11 -1.54 33.64 -20.24
CA HIS A 11 -0.35 32.85 -19.97
C HIS A 11 -0.34 31.71 -20.98
N GLU A 12 0.37 31.93 -22.08
CA GLU A 12 0.78 30.83 -22.96
C GLU A 12 1.37 29.71 -22.09
N PRO A 13 0.90 28.46 -22.25
CA PRO A 13 1.42 27.34 -21.51
C PRO A 13 2.90 27.17 -21.90
N VAL A 14 3.82 27.42 -20.97
CA VAL A 14 5.27 27.21 -21.18
C VAL A 14 5.59 25.72 -21.39
N ILE A 15 4.65 24.85 -21.05
CA ILE A 15 4.72 23.41 -21.30
C ILE A 15 4.12 23.17 -22.68
N GLY A 16 5.00 23.16 -23.70
CA GLY A 16 4.59 22.89 -25.08
C GLY A 16 4.24 21.42 -25.35
N PRO A 17 3.62 21.12 -26.51
CA PRO A 17 3.19 19.77 -26.90
C PRO A 17 4.29 18.72 -26.86
N ALA A 18 5.55 19.11 -27.06
CA ALA A 18 6.71 18.21 -27.00
C ALA A 18 6.90 17.55 -25.62
N LEU A 19 6.39 18.16 -24.55
CA LEU A 19 6.53 17.66 -23.18
C LEU A 19 5.33 16.81 -22.71
N GLU A 20 4.23 16.74 -23.44
CA GLU A 20 3.03 15.97 -23.07
C GLU A 20 3.35 14.47 -22.84
N LYS A 21 3.99 13.83 -23.84
CA LYS A 21 4.36 12.40 -23.73
C LYS A 21 5.32 12.13 -22.57
N PRO A 22 6.38 12.91 -22.33
CA PRO A 22 7.23 12.79 -21.14
C PRO A 22 6.47 13.01 -19.83
N LEU A 23 5.57 13.99 -19.74
CA LEU A 23 4.75 14.26 -18.55
C LEU A 23 3.79 13.10 -18.26
N LEU A 24 3.12 12.58 -19.30
CA LEU A 24 2.26 11.42 -19.13
C LEU A 24 3.02 10.21 -18.56
N LYS A 25 4.26 9.98 -19.01
CA LYS A 25 5.13 8.92 -18.48
C LYS A 25 5.51 9.19 -17.02
N LEU A 26 5.70 10.45 -16.64
CA LEU A 26 5.99 10.84 -15.26
C LEU A 26 4.80 10.52 -14.34
N HIS A 27 3.58 10.88 -14.74
CA HIS A 27 2.37 10.60 -13.96
C HIS A 27 1.98 9.13 -13.91
N ARG A 28 2.40 8.33 -14.90
CA ARG A 28 2.21 6.87 -14.91
C ARG A 28 3.31 6.10 -14.16
N ALA A 29 4.28 6.77 -13.59
CA ALA A 29 5.32 6.11 -12.81
C ALA A 29 4.74 5.48 -11.54
N THR A 30 4.97 4.18 -11.34
CA THR A 30 4.46 3.39 -10.22
C THR A 30 5.53 2.95 -9.23
N ASP A 31 6.78 3.30 -9.52
CA ASP A 31 7.97 3.02 -8.71
C ASP A 31 9.08 4.05 -8.96
N VAL A 32 10.08 4.04 -8.08
CA VAL A 32 11.22 4.98 -8.12
C VAL A 32 12.04 4.87 -9.41
N LYS A 33 12.17 3.68 -9.97
CA LYS A 33 12.96 3.45 -11.20
C LYS A 33 12.26 4.06 -12.43
N SER A 34 10.97 3.85 -12.57
CA SER A 34 10.14 4.43 -13.64
C SER A 34 10.05 5.96 -13.51
N PHE A 35 9.90 6.47 -12.28
CA PHE A 35 9.94 7.90 -11.98
C PHE A 35 11.26 8.54 -12.45
N TRP A 36 12.41 7.99 -12.03
CA TRP A 36 13.71 8.51 -12.43
C TRP A 36 13.88 8.53 -13.94
N LYS A 37 13.49 7.44 -14.62
CA LYS A 37 13.54 7.34 -16.08
C LYS A 37 12.65 8.40 -16.77
N ALA A 38 11.49 8.70 -16.19
CA ALA A 38 10.57 9.72 -16.71
C ALA A 38 11.11 11.14 -16.47
N VAL A 39 11.62 11.43 -15.26
CA VAL A 39 12.29 12.70 -14.95
C VAL A 39 13.45 12.97 -15.90
N TYR A 40 14.31 11.97 -16.10
CA TYR A 40 15.44 12.07 -17.01
C TYR A 40 14.99 12.41 -18.43
N ARG A 41 13.99 11.71 -18.96
CA ARG A 41 13.45 11.96 -20.31
C ARG A 41 12.83 13.35 -20.45
N LEU A 42 12.08 13.76 -19.42
CA LEU A 42 11.43 15.08 -19.39
C LEU A 42 12.47 16.19 -19.39
N LEU A 43 13.49 16.10 -18.55
CA LEU A 43 14.57 17.06 -18.51
C LEU A 43 15.41 17.07 -19.79
N SER A 44 15.67 15.90 -20.39
CA SER A 44 16.39 15.80 -21.68
C SER A 44 15.65 16.43 -22.84
N ALA A 45 14.31 16.42 -22.79
CA ALA A 45 13.47 17.04 -23.82
C ALA A 45 13.27 18.55 -23.61
N SER A 46 13.57 19.08 -22.43
CA SER A 46 13.21 20.45 -22.05
C SER A 46 14.37 21.39 -21.88
N ILE A 47 15.53 20.92 -21.46
CA ILE A 47 16.69 21.76 -21.15
C ILE A 47 18.02 21.06 -21.47
N ALA A 48 19.03 21.85 -21.83
CA ALA A 48 20.38 21.35 -21.96
C ALA A 48 21.01 21.17 -20.56
N TYR A 49 21.69 20.07 -20.32
CA TYR A 49 22.44 19.79 -19.10
C TYR A 49 23.69 18.95 -19.38
N ARG A 50 24.62 18.91 -18.42
CA ARG A 50 25.80 18.04 -18.46
C ARG A 50 25.66 16.83 -17.55
N ASN A 51 25.08 17.03 -16.36
CA ASN A 51 24.82 15.97 -15.39
C ASN A 51 23.49 16.24 -14.67
N VAL A 52 22.71 15.20 -14.45
CA VAL A 52 21.48 15.24 -13.65
C VAL A 52 21.59 14.22 -12.54
N GLY A 53 21.28 14.64 -11.35
CA GLY A 53 21.29 13.80 -10.15
C GLY A 53 19.95 13.77 -9.46
N PHE A 54 19.69 12.66 -8.80
CA PHE A 54 18.50 12.40 -8.05
C PHE A 54 18.85 11.73 -6.73
N LEU A 55 18.25 12.22 -5.66
CA LEU A 55 18.30 11.62 -4.33
C LEU A 55 16.86 11.39 -3.84
N LEU A 56 16.61 10.23 -3.29
CA LEU A 56 15.34 9.90 -2.65
C LEU A 56 15.60 9.18 -1.33
N GLN A 57 14.87 9.62 -0.29
CA GLN A 57 14.76 8.93 0.98
C GLN A 57 13.30 9.02 1.45
N GLN A 58 12.53 7.98 1.22
CA GLN A 58 11.09 7.96 1.50
C GLN A 58 10.76 8.08 2.99
N ASN A 59 11.53 7.41 3.85
CA ASN A 59 11.40 7.49 5.30
C ASN A 59 12.78 7.48 5.98
N PRO A 60 12.91 7.85 7.27
CA PRO A 60 14.20 7.92 7.95
C PRO A 60 14.95 6.60 8.02
N SER A 61 14.24 5.48 8.05
CA SER A 61 14.79 4.13 8.14
C SER A 61 15.09 3.51 6.77
N ALA A 62 14.58 4.13 5.67
CA ALA A 62 14.84 3.65 4.32
C ALA A 62 16.25 4.05 3.86
N PRO A 63 16.91 3.21 3.06
CA PRO A 63 18.19 3.55 2.45
C PRO A 63 18.02 4.77 1.54
N VAL A 64 19.05 5.62 1.50
CA VAL A 64 19.12 6.74 0.56
C VAL A 64 19.42 6.17 -0.83
N ILE A 65 18.57 6.48 -1.78
CA ILE A 65 18.77 6.14 -3.19
C ILE A 65 19.31 7.37 -3.89
N ALA A 66 20.58 7.34 -4.32
CA ALA A 66 21.18 8.38 -5.14
C ALA A 66 21.50 7.83 -6.54
N LYS A 67 21.15 8.56 -7.57
CA LYS A 67 21.46 8.22 -8.97
C LYS A 67 21.89 9.47 -9.72
N TRP A 68 22.89 9.31 -10.59
CA TRP A 68 23.43 10.36 -11.42
C TRP A 68 23.60 9.86 -12.86
N THR A 69 23.49 10.76 -13.81
CA THR A 69 23.76 10.44 -15.22
C THR A 69 25.26 10.32 -15.51
N ARG A 70 26.10 10.97 -14.72
CA ARG A 70 27.56 10.85 -14.69
C ARG A 70 28.01 10.73 -13.25
N PHE A 71 29.17 10.17 -12.99
CA PHE A 71 29.71 10.03 -11.64
C PHE A 71 29.59 11.32 -10.82
N MET A 72 29.15 11.20 -9.58
CA MET A 72 29.09 12.28 -8.59
C MET A 72 29.27 11.64 -7.22
N PRO A 73 30.03 12.24 -6.30
CA PRO A 73 30.10 11.77 -4.91
C PRO A 73 28.72 11.67 -4.26
N ASP A 74 28.47 10.60 -3.52
CA ASP A 74 27.17 10.29 -2.92
C ASP A 74 26.72 11.33 -1.90
N ASP A 75 27.68 12.05 -1.31
CA ASP A 75 27.45 13.11 -0.31
C ASP A 75 27.07 14.48 -0.93
N PHE A 76 26.88 14.58 -2.25
CA PHE A 76 26.51 15.85 -2.89
C PHE A 76 25.32 16.54 -2.20
N PHE A 77 24.21 15.85 -2.01
CA PHE A 77 23.02 16.42 -1.36
C PHE A 77 23.19 16.61 0.15
N ALA A 78 24.18 15.98 0.76
CA ALA A 78 24.55 16.17 2.15
C ALA A 78 25.53 17.32 2.36
N ALA A 79 26.02 17.96 1.30
CA ALA A 79 26.97 19.08 1.38
C ALA A 79 26.44 20.22 2.24
N LYS A 80 27.32 20.82 3.07
CA LYS A 80 26.95 21.90 4.00
C LYS A 80 26.22 23.07 3.33
N ALA A 81 26.57 23.40 2.08
CA ALA A 81 25.93 24.47 1.30
C ALA A 81 24.44 24.14 1.01
N LEU A 82 24.11 22.87 0.68
CA LEU A 82 22.75 22.43 0.41
C LEU A 82 21.95 22.20 1.70
N ARG A 83 22.59 21.73 2.77
CA ARG A 83 21.94 21.58 4.08
C ARG A 83 21.41 22.91 4.63
N ARG A 84 22.06 24.03 4.34
CA ARG A 84 21.56 25.36 4.73
C ARG A 84 20.17 25.66 4.18
N CYS A 85 19.82 25.12 3.02
CA CYS A 85 18.48 25.27 2.45
C CYS A 85 17.39 24.58 3.30
N ALA A 86 17.77 23.56 4.09
CA ALA A 86 16.84 22.86 4.96
C ALA A 86 16.44 23.65 6.20
N VAL A 87 17.30 24.57 6.65
CA VAL A 87 17.10 25.37 7.87
C VAL A 87 16.35 26.67 7.57
N GLN A 88 16.33 27.13 6.32
CA GLN A 88 15.66 28.37 5.92
C GLN A 88 14.12 28.21 5.94
N VAL A 89 13.44 29.24 6.45
CA VAL A 89 11.97 29.32 6.45
C VAL A 89 11.57 30.63 5.75
N PRO A 90 10.71 30.60 4.70
CA PRO A 90 10.13 29.41 4.04
C PRO A 90 11.20 28.61 3.27
N ARG A 91 11.02 27.28 3.23
CA ARG A 91 12.00 26.41 2.55
C ARG A 91 12.00 26.61 1.06
N LYS A 92 13.19 26.77 0.51
CA LYS A 92 13.37 26.90 -0.92
C LYS A 92 13.05 25.57 -1.62
N ARG A 93 12.23 25.62 -2.66
CA ARG A 93 11.82 24.47 -3.48
C ARG A 93 12.72 24.30 -4.70
N LEU A 94 13.18 25.42 -5.25
CA LEU A 94 14.07 25.50 -6.39
C LEU A 94 15.17 26.51 -6.08
N VAL A 95 16.42 26.10 -6.21
CA VAL A 95 17.58 26.90 -5.83
C VAL A 95 18.63 26.85 -6.95
N ARG A 96 19.13 27.99 -7.40
CA ARG A 96 20.38 28.06 -8.16
C ARG A 96 21.55 27.82 -7.22
N LEU A 97 22.46 26.94 -7.58
CA LEU A 97 23.61 26.62 -6.70
C LEU A 97 24.51 27.82 -6.48
N ASN A 98 24.60 28.73 -7.46
CA ASN A 98 25.35 29.97 -7.33
C ASN A 98 24.78 30.88 -6.24
N ASP A 99 23.44 30.90 -6.07
CA ASP A 99 22.73 31.75 -5.09
C ASP A 99 22.92 31.29 -3.63
N LEU A 100 23.56 30.12 -3.43
CA LEU A 100 23.96 29.67 -2.11
C LEU A 100 25.19 30.42 -1.56
N PHE A 101 25.82 31.24 -2.39
CA PHE A 101 27.04 31.98 -2.09
C PHE A 101 26.82 33.47 -2.40
N ARG A 102 27.48 34.32 -1.65
CA ARG A 102 27.32 35.80 -1.78
C ARG A 102 27.66 36.30 -3.19
N THR A 103 28.73 35.77 -3.77
CA THR A 103 29.24 36.17 -5.09
C THR A 103 29.62 34.92 -5.89
N ARG A 104 29.69 35.05 -7.23
CA ARG A 104 30.20 34.00 -8.10
C ARG A 104 31.66 33.65 -7.77
N SER A 105 32.47 34.58 -7.40
CA SER A 105 33.88 34.35 -6.97
C SER A 105 33.92 33.49 -5.70
N SER A 106 33.06 33.77 -4.72
CA SER A 106 32.96 32.95 -3.51
C SER A 106 32.43 31.52 -3.78
N PHE A 107 31.54 31.37 -4.77
CA PHE A 107 31.09 30.05 -5.22
C PHE A 107 32.25 29.25 -5.81
N VAL A 108 32.97 29.80 -6.78
CA VAL A 108 34.08 29.11 -7.46
C VAL A 108 35.22 28.75 -6.52
N ARG A 109 35.52 29.59 -5.54
CA ARG A 109 36.54 29.34 -4.48
C ARG A 109 36.07 28.37 -3.40
N SER A 110 34.80 28.04 -3.33
CA SER A 110 34.24 27.20 -2.29
C SER A 110 34.70 25.73 -2.38
N GLY A 111 34.78 25.08 -1.22
CA GLY A 111 35.00 23.63 -1.18
C GLY A 111 33.90 22.83 -1.91
N PHE A 112 32.65 23.36 -1.93
CA PHE A 112 31.53 22.78 -2.68
C PHE A 112 31.84 22.75 -4.18
N TYR A 113 32.27 23.87 -4.77
CA TYR A 113 32.60 23.92 -6.19
C TYR A 113 33.78 23.00 -6.53
N ARG A 114 34.86 23.06 -5.76
CA ARG A 114 36.06 22.24 -5.99
C ARG A 114 35.78 20.74 -5.90
N ARG A 115 34.90 20.31 -4.97
CA ARG A 115 34.61 18.90 -4.75
C ARG A 115 33.59 18.32 -5.74
N TYR A 116 32.53 19.08 -6.07
CA TYR A 116 31.40 18.55 -6.81
C TYR A 116 31.26 19.10 -8.24
N MET A 117 31.62 20.36 -8.47
CA MET A 117 31.35 21.03 -9.74
C MET A 117 32.57 20.97 -10.68
N ALA A 118 33.74 21.33 -10.19
CA ALA A 118 34.96 21.37 -11.01
C ALA A 118 35.36 20.03 -11.63
N PRO A 119 35.38 18.90 -10.89
CA PRO A 119 35.71 17.59 -11.47
C PRO A 119 34.76 17.19 -12.59
N GLN A 120 33.50 17.63 -12.52
CA GLN A 120 32.48 17.39 -13.55
C GLN A 120 32.53 18.41 -14.70
N LYS A 121 33.45 19.38 -14.67
CA LYS A 121 33.50 20.52 -15.60
C LYS A 121 32.14 21.27 -15.65
N CYS A 122 31.45 21.40 -14.50
CA CYS A 122 30.19 22.10 -14.34
C CYS A 122 30.44 23.50 -13.74
N ALA A 123 29.74 24.50 -14.29
CA ALA A 123 29.85 25.89 -13.84
C ALA A 123 28.54 26.46 -13.26
N HIS A 124 27.42 25.88 -13.65
CA HIS A 124 26.08 26.29 -13.23
C HIS A 124 25.27 25.09 -12.75
N GLY A 125 24.34 25.33 -11.85
CA GLY A 125 23.49 24.26 -11.36
C GLY A 125 22.22 24.76 -10.70
N ILE A 126 21.20 23.91 -10.74
CA ILE A 126 19.92 24.10 -10.06
C ILE A 126 19.62 22.84 -9.28
N ALA A 127 19.04 23.01 -8.09
CA ALA A 127 18.52 21.92 -7.28
C ALA A 127 17.04 22.13 -6.96
N PHE A 128 16.25 21.10 -7.16
CA PHE A 128 14.91 20.94 -6.62
C PHE A 128 14.99 20.24 -5.28
N PHE A 129 14.18 20.71 -4.32
CA PHE A 129 14.05 20.09 -3.01
C PHE A 129 12.59 19.82 -2.70
N PHE A 130 12.28 18.57 -2.41
CA PHE A 130 10.93 18.10 -2.06
C PHE A 130 10.91 17.76 -0.57
N TRP A 131 10.05 18.46 0.17
CA TRP A 131 10.00 18.39 1.63
C TRP A 131 8.73 17.71 2.11
N LYS A 132 8.85 16.93 3.17
CA LYS A 132 7.74 16.41 3.98
C LYS A 132 7.93 16.91 5.42
N GLY A 133 7.15 17.93 5.80
CA GLY A 133 7.42 18.65 7.03
C GLY A 133 8.84 19.25 7.02
N GLN A 134 9.68 18.84 7.94
CA GLN A 134 11.07 19.33 8.07
C GLN A 134 12.09 18.48 7.29
N ARG A 135 11.71 17.34 6.76
CA ARG A 135 12.62 16.38 6.13
C ARG A 135 12.66 16.55 4.62
N LEU A 136 13.88 16.53 4.06
CA LEU A 136 14.08 16.37 2.62
C LEU A 136 13.77 14.92 2.23
N ILE A 137 12.77 14.73 1.37
CA ILE A 137 12.38 13.40 0.87
C ILE A 137 12.97 13.10 -0.50
N CYS A 138 13.17 14.14 -1.31
CA CYS A 138 13.75 14.00 -2.64
C CYS A 138 14.53 15.26 -3.02
N GLY A 139 15.65 15.07 -3.71
CA GLY A 139 16.43 16.13 -4.35
C GLY A 139 16.67 15.78 -5.82
N ILE A 140 16.54 16.77 -6.72
CA ILE A 140 16.92 16.64 -8.12
C ILE A 140 17.89 17.79 -8.43
N ALA A 141 19.09 17.46 -8.88
CA ALA A 141 20.10 18.45 -9.27
C ALA A 141 20.34 18.38 -10.77
N ILE A 142 20.42 19.54 -11.40
CA ILE A 142 20.68 19.72 -12.83
C ILE A 142 21.93 20.60 -12.97
N LEU A 143 22.97 20.06 -13.56
CA LEU A 143 24.27 20.73 -13.66
C LEU A 143 24.60 21.00 -15.11
N ARG A 144 25.20 22.16 -15.37
CA ARG A 144 25.63 22.64 -16.70
C ARG A 144 27.12 22.95 -16.76
N ALA A 145 27.72 22.67 -17.88
CA ALA A 145 29.06 23.14 -18.19
C ALA A 145 29.08 24.66 -18.49
N ALA A 146 30.23 25.30 -18.37
CA ALA A 146 30.37 26.73 -18.67
C ALA A 146 29.87 27.09 -20.07
N LYS A 147 30.18 26.27 -21.08
CA LYS A 147 29.77 26.48 -22.47
C LYS A 147 28.25 26.46 -22.70
N GLN A 148 27.47 25.85 -21.78
CA GLN A 148 26.01 25.80 -21.88
C GLN A 148 25.36 27.07 -21.30
N GLY A 149 26.13 27.94 -20.66
CA GLY A 149 25.60 29.12 -19.98
C GLY A 149 24.79 28.83 -18.72
N ASP A 150 24.32 29.87 -18.08
CA ASP A 150 23.40 29.76 -16.93
C ASP A 150 21.96 29.53 -17.44
N PHE A 151 21.08 29.17 -16.53
CA PHE A 151 19.66 28.95 -16.84
C PHE A 151 18.95 30.26 -17.16
N SER A 152 18.32 30.35 -18.32
CA SER A 152 17.58 31.52 -18.76
C SER A 152 16.31 31.74 -17.91
N PRO A 153 15.71 32.94 -17.93
CA PRO A 153 14.43 33.19 -17.27
C PRO A 153 13.31 32.28 -17.74
N ALA A 154 13.26 31.95 -19.03
CA ALA A 154 12.29 31.01 -19.61
C ALA A 154 12.44 29.59 -19.07
N GLU A 155 13.67 29.07 -19.02
CA GLU A 155 13.98 27.76 -18.44
C GLU A 155 13.66 27.73 -16.93
N MET A 156 13.94 28.82 -16.21
CA MET A 156 13.58 28.94 -14.80
C MET A 156 12.05 28.91 -14.60
N LYS A 157 11.28 29.55 -15.48
CA LYS A 157 9.81 29.51 -15.48
C LYS A 157 9.32 28.09 -15.72
N LEU A 158 9.86 27.42 -16.72
CA LEU A 158 9.56 26.01 -17.02
C LEU A 158 9.85 25.09 -15.81
N LEU A 159 11.05 25.20 -15.24
CA LEU A 159 11.43 24.39 -14.08
C LEU A 159 10.52 24.63 -12.86
N ARG A 160 10.06 25.85 -12.63
CA ARG A 160 9.06 26.13 -11.59
C ARG A 160 7.71 25.45 -11.88
N GLN A 161 7.30 25.38 -13.15
CA GLN A 161 6.07 24.68 -13.55
C GLN A 161 6.20 23.15 -13.47
N LEU A 162 7.41 22.60 -13.67
CA LEU A 162 7.68 21.17 -13.53
C LEU A 162 7.72 20.70 -12.06
N TYR A 163 8.00 21.63 -11.12
CA TYR A 163 8.06 21.27 -9.70
C TYR A 163 6.79 20.59 -9.16
N PRO A 164 5.58 21.14 -9.35
CA PRO A 164 4.35 20.49 -8.89
C PRO A 164 4.10 19.16 -9.60
N GLN A 165 4.53 18.98 -10.85
CA GLN A 165 4.41 17.72 -11.59
C GLN A 165 5.28 16.61 -10.99
N PHE A 166 6.52 16.93 -10.66
CA PHE A 166 7.41 16.00 -9.94
C PHE A 166 6.87 15.66 -8.56
N LEU A 167 6.37 16.66 -7.84
CA LEU A 167 5.80 16.44 -6.50
C LEU A 167 4.55 15.55 -6.54
N ALA A 168 3.67 15.76 -7.52
CA ALA A 168 2.47 14.93 -7.71
C ALA A 168 2.84 13.47 -8.01
N ALA A 169 3.81 13.24 -8.92
CA ALA A 169 4.27 11.90 -9.24
C ALA A 169 4.92 11.20 -8.04
N LEU A 170 5.75 11.91 -7.25
CA LEU A 170 6.35 11.37 -6.02
C LEU A 170 5.29 10.97 -4.98
N ARG A 171 4.26 11.80 -4.79
CA ARG A 171 3.13 11.49 -3.88
C ARG A 171 2.32 10.29 -4.36
N GLY A 172 2.11 10.17 -5.68
CA GLY A 172 1.45 9.00 -6.27
C GLY A 172 2.20 7.71 -5.97
N ILE A 173 3.53 7.70 -6.14
CA ILE A 173 4.37 6.54 -5.82
C ILE A 173 4.31 6.23 -4.31
N GLU A 174 4.42 7.24 -3.44
CA GLU A 174 4.32 7.05 -1.99
C GLU A 174 2.98 6.43 -1.58
N SER A 175 1.88 6.88 -2.20
CA SER A 175 0.55 6.33 -1.96
C SER A 175 0.44 4.87 -2.40
N LEU A 176 0.89 4.56 -3.61
CA LEU A 176 0.88 3.20 -4.15
C LEU A 176 1.74 2.23 -3.32
N GLU A 177 2.91 2.68 -2.86
CA GLU A 177 3.76 1.85 -1.99
C GLU A 177 3.13 1.61 -0.64
N ARG A 178 2.50 2.63 -0.04
CA ARG A 178 1.76 2.49 1.21
C ARG A 178 0.61 1.49 1.07
N GLU A 179 -0.17 1.59 -0.01
CA GLU A 179 -1.25 0.62 -0.29
C GLU A 179 -0.70 -0.79 -0.46
N ARG A 180 0.43 -0.97 -1.14
CA ARG A 180 1.10 -2.27 -1.31
C ARG A 180 1.56 -2.85 0.02
N CYS A 181 2.18 -2.03 0.89
CA CYS A 181 2.60 -2.48 2.23
C CYS A 181 1.40 -2.90 3.07
N VAL A 182 0.37 -2.06 3.18
CA VAL A 182 -0.86 -2.38 3.93
C VAL A 182 -1.50 -3.66 3.39
N ARG A 183 -1.56 -3.80 2.07
CA ARG A 183 -2.09 -5.01 1.44
C ARG A 183 -1.25 -6.24 1.78
N ALA A 184 0.09 -6.15 1.73
CA ALA A 184 0.98 -7.25 2.06
C ALA A 184 0.83 -7.67 3.53
N ASP A 185 0.73 -6.70 4.45
CA ASP A 185 0.50 -6.94 5.87
C ASP A 185 -0.84 -7.66 6.11
N PHE A 186 -1.91 -7.21 5.42
CA PHE A 186 -3.21 -7.90 5.48
C PHE A 186 -3.16 -9.31 4.89
N GLU A 187 -2.49 -9.50 3.76
CA GLU A 187 -2.34 -10.82 3.14
C GLU A 187 -1.56 -11.78 4.05
N GLU A 188 -0.56 -11.27 4.78
CA GLU A 188 0.21 -12.05 5.76
C GLU A 188 -0.66 -12.48 6.95
N VAL A 189 -1.40 -11.53 7.53
CA VAL A 189 -2.33 -11.81 8.64
C VAL A 189 -3.40 -12.82 8.19
N LEU A 190 -4.01 -12.60 7.02
CA LEU A 190 -5.05 -13.49 6.49
C LEU A 190 -4.50 -14.90 6.18
N ARG A 191 -3.24 -14.99 5.70
CA ARG A 191 -2.60 -16.29 5.39
C ARG A 191 -2.45 -17.17 6.62
N GLY A 192 -2.22 -16.56 7.79
CA GLY A 192 -2.11 -17.25 9.07
C GLY A 192 -3.44 -17.60 9.74
N LEU A 193 -4.59 -17.17 9.19
CA LEU A 193 -5.88 -17.50 9.77
C LEU A 193 -6.20 -19.00 9.59
N PRO A 194 -6.66 -19.68 10.66
CA PRO A 194 -7.04 -21.09 10.58
C PRO A 194 -8.35 -21.32 9.83
N LEU A 195 -9.14 -20.27 9.56
CA LEU A 195 -10.40 -20.34 8.83
C LEU A 195 -10.13 -20.44 7.33
N PRO A 196 -10.54 -21.55 6.67
CA PRO A 196 -10.41 -21.69 5.23
C PRO A 196 -11.21 -20.60 4.50
N THR A 197 -10.49 -19.69 3.81
CA THR A 197 -11.11 -18.52 3.17
C THR A 197 -10.62 -18.36 1.74
N ILE A 198 -11.59 -18.18 0.82
CA ILE A 198 -11.35 -17.92 -0.61
C ILE A 198 -12.08 -16.64 -1.01
N ILE A 199 -11.43 -15.80 -1.80
CA ILE A 199 -12.04 -14.60 -2.40
C ILE A 199 -11.90 -14.70 -3.92
N LEU A 200 -13.03 -14.61 -4.64
CA LEU A 200 -13.05 -14.61 -6.10
C LEU A 200 -13.53 -13.28 -6.65
N ARG A 201 -12.97 -12.91 -7.79
CA ARG A 201 -13.48 -11.80 -8.61
C ARG A 201 -14.82 -12.19 -9.24
N TRP A 202 -15.52 -11.20 -9.77
CA TRP A 202 -16.73 -11.38 -10.57
C TRP A 202 -16.58 -12.34 -11.76
N ASN A 203 -15.38 -12.50 -12.31
CA ASN A 203 -15.05 -13.47 -13.36
C ASN A 203 -14.63 -14.85 -12.82
N LEU A 204 -14.84 -15.10 -11.53
CA LEU A 204 -14.51 -16.33 -10.79
C LEU A 204 -13.01 -16.65 -10.71
N ARG A 205 -12.14 -15.72 -11.06
CA ARG A 205 -10.70 -15.89 -10.82
C ARG A 205 -10.37 -15.63 -9.36
N PRO A 206 -9.55 -16.45 -8.71
CA PRO A 206 -9.15 -16.25 -7.33
C PRO A 206 -8.32 -14.96 -7.18
N ILE A 207 -8.69 -14.15 -6.18
CA ILE A 207 -7.90 -13.02 -5.70
C ILE A 207 -7.04 -13.46 -4.53
N TYR A 208 -7.64 -14.29 -3.66
CA TYR A 208 -7.04 -14.71 -2.41
C TYR A 208 -7.50 -16.12 -2.03
N GLN A 209 -6.57 -16.90 -1.48
CA GLN A 209 -6.81 -18.21 -0.91
C GLN A 209 -5.77 -18.46 0.16
N ASN A 210 -6.18 -18.63 1.43
CA ASN A 210 -5.25 -18.91 2.50
C ASN A 210 -4.82 -20.40 2.52
N ASN A 211 -3.86 -20.75 3.38
CA ASN A 211 -3.35 -22.11 3.46
C ASN A 211 -4.44 -23.10 3.90
N ALA A 212 -5.26 -22.71 4.90
CA ALA A 212 -6.37 -23.54 5.37
C ALA A 212 -7.39 -23.83 4.25
N ALA A 213 -7.66 -22.86 3.35
CA ALA A 213 -8.54 -23.06 2.21
C ALA A 213 -7.92 -23.99 1.15
N ARG A 214 -6.61 -23.97 0.96
CA ARG A 214 -5.93 -24.91 0.05
C ARG A 214 -6.02 -26.34 0.57
N GLU A 215 -5.81 -26.52 1.87
CA GLU A 215 -5.98 -27.80 2.55
C GLU A 215 -7.43 -28.30 2.46
N PHE A 216 -8.39 -27.39 2.66
CA PHE A 216 -9.81 -27.71 2.51
C PHE A 216 -10.17 -28.11 1.07
N CYS A 217 -9.70 -27.39 0.06
CA CYS A 217 -9.92 -27.76 -1.34
C CYS A 217 -9.28 -29.12 -1.67
N ALA A 218 -8.11 -29.42 -1.12
CA ALA A 218 -7.48 -30.72 -1.28
C ALA A 218 -8.29 -31.83 -0.61
N LEU A 219 -8.83 -31.58 0.59
CA LEU A 219 -9.71 -32.49 1.30
C LEU A 219 -11.00 -32.75 0.54
N TRP A 220 -11.58 -31.68 -0.03
CA TRP A 220 -12.81 -31.76 -0.85
C TRP A 220 -12.61 -32.62 -2.08
N GLU A 221 -11.54 -32.41 -2.87
CA GLU A 221 -11.29 -33.11 -4.14
C GLU A 221 -10.78 -34.53 -3.97
N LYS A 222 -9.92 -34.78 -2.97
CA LYS A 222 -9.13 -36.02 -2.88
C LYS A 222 -9.46 -36.87 -1.66
N GLY A 223 -10.22 -36.34 -0.71
CA GLY A 223 -10.47 -36.99 0.58
C GLY A 223 -9.29 -36.88 1.57
N PRO A 224 -9.49 -37.37 2.83
CA PRO A 224 -8.60 -37.13 3.96
C PRO A 224 -7.19 -37.73 3.85
N GLU A 225 -7.08 -38.91 3.19
CA GLU A 225 -5.78 -39.62 3.10
C GLU A 225 -4.84 -38.97 2.07
N ASP A 226 -5.38 -38.62 0.88
CA ASP A 226 -4.60 -38.08 -0.22
C ASP A 226 -4.36 -36.56 -0.07
N ALA A 227 -5.22 -35.85 0.65
CA ALA A 227 -5.03 -34.43 0.95
C ALA A 227 -3.74 -34.18 1.73
N LYS A 228 -3.39 -35.04 2.68
CA LYS A 228 -2.17 -34.93 3.49
C LYS A 228 -0.88 -35.11 2.67
N ARG A 229 -0.92 -35.84 1.58
CA ARG A 229 0.22 -36.12 0.70
C ARG A 229 0.46 -35.07 -0.36
N THR A 230 -0.52 -34.19 -0.59
CA THR A 230 -0.48 -33.21 -1.69
C THR A 230 0.08 -31.87 -1.19
N LYS A 231 1.32 -31.55 -1.56
CA LYS A 231 1.92 -30.22 -1.36
C LYS A 231 1.47 -29.20 -2.44
N ALA A 232 0.81 -29.65 -3.49
CA ALA A 232 0.39 -28.80 -4.59
C ALA A 232 -0.92 -28.06 -4.28
N SER A 233 -1.08 -26.86 -4.81
CA SER A 233 -2.32 -26.10 -4.72
C SER A 233 -3.43 -26.85 -5.44
N SER A 234 -4.43 -27.33 -4.70
CA SER A 234 -5.64 -27.89 -5.31
C SER A 234 -6.50 -26.80 -5.92
N PRO A 235 -7.11 -27.03 -7.08
CA PRO A 235 -8.08 -26.10 -7.65
C PRO A 235 -9.27 -25.89 -6.72
N ILE A 236 -10.01 -24.81 -6.93
CA ILE A 236 -11.27 -24.59 -6.21
C ILE A 236 -12.29 -25.58 -6.74
N PRO A 237 -12.99 -26.31 -5.87
CA PRO A 237 -13.98 -27.33 -6.29
C PRO A 237 -15.01 -26.80 -7.27
N ALA A 238 -15.36 -27.66 -8.24
CA ALA A 238 -16.28 -27.31 -9.32
C ALA A 238 -17.66 -26.92 -8.79
N GLU A 239 -18.18 -27.66 -7.80
CA GLU A 239 -19.49 -27.43 -7.18
C GLU A 239 -19.57 -26.03 -6.54
N ILE A 240 -18.48 -25.56 -5.92
CA ILE A 240 -18.40 -24.21 -5.34
C ILE A 240 -18.41 -23.15 -6.45
N LEU A 241 -17.65 -23.37 -7.53
CA LEU A 241 -17.63 -22.47 -8.67
C LEU A 241 -18.97 -22.42 -9.41
N ASP A 242 -19.65 -23.56 -9.56
CA ASP A 242 -20.97 -23.65 -10.20
C ASP A 242 -22.00 -22.88 -9.40
N ARG A 243 -21.98 -22.99 -8.06
CA ARG A 243 -22.87 -22.18 -7.22
C ARG A 243 -22.60 -20.71 -7.31
N CYS A 244 -21.33 -20.32 -7.40
CA CYS A 244 -20.96 -18.91 -7.67
C CYS A 244 -21.51 -18.43 -9.03
N ARG A 245 -21.54 -19.29 -10.07
CA ARG A 245 -22.14 -18.95 -11.38
C ARG A 245 -23.64 -18.72 -11.27
N VAL A 246 -24.35 -19.57 -10.54
CA VAL A 246 -25.78 -19.42 -10.29
C VAL A 246 -26.07 -18.11 -9.54
N LEU A 247 -25.38 -17.85 -8.42
CA LEU A 247 -25.52 -16.62 -7.65
C LEU A 247 -25.24 -15.36 -8.49
N LYS A 248 -24.24 -15.44 -9.36
CA LYS A 248 -23.91 -14.36 -10.29
C LYS A 248 -25.08 -14.08 -11.23
N GLN A 249 -25.69 -15.12 -11.81
CA GLN A 249 -26.82 -14.97 -12.71
C GLN A 249 -28.04 -14.41 -11.99
N GLU A 250 -28.37 -14.94 -10.82
CA GLU A 250 -29.48 -14.46 -9.99
C GLU A 250 -29.31 -12.98 -9.64
N TRP A 251 -28.08 -12.57 -9.27
CA TRP A 251 -27.79 -11.17 -8.97
C TRP A 251 -27.94 -10.26 -10.20
N MET A 252 -27.49 -10.73 -11.38
CA MET A 252 -27.64 -9.98 -12.63
C MET A 252 -29.14 -9.83 -13.00
N ASP A 253 -29.93 -10.87 -12.82
CA ASP A 253 -31.35 -10.87 -13.13
C ASP A 253 -32.14 -10.00 -12.14
N ALA A 254 -31.81 -10.07 -10.84
CA ALA A 254 -32.38 -9.17 -9.84
C ALA A 254 -32.09 -7.70 -10.17
N ARG A 255 -30.87 -7.37 -10.57
CA ARG A 255 -30.48 -6.00 -10.95
C ARG A 255 -31.15 -5.51 -12.22
N ARG A 256 -31.47 -6.39 -13.18
CA ARG A 256 -32.22 -6.03 -14.39
C ARG A 256 -33.70 -5.71 -14.07
N ARG A 257 -34.27 -6.36 -13.05
CA ARG A 257 -35.66 -6.14 -12.63
C ARG A 257 -35.85 -4.93 -11.74
N MET A 258 -34.82 -4.52 -10.99
CA MET A 258 -34.87 -3.37 -10.08
C MET A 258 -34.46 -2.08 -10.81
N ARG A 259 -35.42 -1.17 -11.06
CA ARG A 259 -35.20 0.19 -11.54
C ARG A 259 -34.80 1.19 -10.44
N SER A 260 -34.59 0.75 -9.20
CA SER A 260 -34.40 1.60 -8.03
C SER A 260 -33.18 1.17 -7.20
N GLU A 261 -32.54 2.16 -6.56
CA GLU A 261 -31.29 2.09 -5.76
C GLU A 261 -31.37 1.29 -4.44
N GLN A 262 -32.29 0.34 -4.30
CA GLN A 262 -32.33 -0.47 -3.09
C GLN A 262 -31.15 -1.45 -3.03
N ARG A 263 -30.42 -1.39 -1.92
CA ARG A 263 -29.40 -2.36 -1.54
C ARG A 263 -29.96 -3.76 -1.69
N THR A 264 -29.41 -4.53 -2.63
CA THR A 264 -29.63 -5.97 -2.70
C THR A 264 -29.11 -6.61 -1.44
N ASP A 265 -29.97 -7.26 -0.68
CA ASP A 265 -29.61 -8.05 0.49
C ASP A 265 -28.49 -9.03 0.13
N ILE A 266 -27.53 -9.16 1.04
CA ILE A 266 -26.40 -10.07 0.90
C ILE A 266 -26.97 -11.49 0.90
N LYS A 267 -27.07 -12.12 -0.29
CA LYS A 267 -27.42 -13.52 -0.38
C LYS A 267 -26.24 -14.37 0.11
N GLU A 268 -26.49 -15.15 1.12
CA GLU A 268 -25.59 -16.18 1.63
C GLU A 268 -26.09 -17.54 1.17
N GLU A 269 -25.22 -18.32 0.55
CA GLU A 269 -25.55 -19.64 0.02
C GLU A 269 -24.57 -20.68 0.55
N GLN A 270 -25.09 -21.89 0.83
CA GLN A 270 -24.28 -22.98 1.35
C GLN A 270 -24.20 -24.11 0.32
N VAL A 271 -22.98 -24.64 0.17
CA VAL A 271 -22.70 -25.81 -0.69
C VAL A 271 -22.11 -26.90 0.17
N CYS A 272 -22.77 -28.05 0.24
CA CYS A 272 -22.24 -29.23 0.90
C CYS A 272 -21.56 -30.15 -0.13
N HIS A 273 -20.49 -30.82 0.30
CA HIS A 273 -19.84 -31.81 -0.55
C HIS A 273 -20.77 -33.01 -0.79
N PRO A 274 -20.93 -33.49 -2.05
CA PRO A 274 -21.94 -34.53 -2.38
C PRO A 274 -21.76 -35.83 -1.63
N ARG A 275 -20.52 -36.26 -1.37
CA ARG A 275 -20.20 -37.53 -0.69
C ARG A 275 -19.80 -37.36 0.78
N SER A 276 -19.51 -36.13 1.22
CA SER A 276 -19.02 -35.82 2.56
C SER A 276 -19.75 -34.58 3.11
N PRO A 277 -21.04 -34.74 3.54
CA PRO A 277 -21.89 -33.59 3.90
C PRO A 277 -21.36 -32.71 5.04
N HIS A 278 -20.35 -33.20 5.79
CA HIS A 278 -19.67 -32.44 6.83
C HIS A 278 -18.75 -31.36 6.26
N LEU A 279 -18.33 -31.45 5.00
CA LEU A 279 -17.59 -30.40 4.30
C LEU A 279 -18.58 -29.40 3.71
N LEU A 280 -18.50 -28.17 4.16
CA LEU A 280 -19.39 -27.07 3.83
C LEU A 280 -18.64 -25.85 3.35
N ALA A 281 -19.12 -25.23 2.27
CA ALA A 281 -18.68 -23.94 1.80
C ALA A 281 -19.83 -22.92 1.85
N THR A 282 -19.66 -21.84 2.56
CA THR A 282 -20.60 -20.72 2.63
C THR A 282 -20.14 -19.61 1.71
N ILE A 283 -20.95 -19.28 0.72
CA ILE A 283 -20.66 -18.29 -0.32
C ILE A 283 -21.45 -17.02 -0.05
N GLN A 284 -20.78 -15.88 0.10
CA GLN A 284 -21.39 -14.57 0.22
C GLN A 284 -20.96 -13.69 -0.94
N LEU A 285 -21.94 -13.06 -1.58
CA LEU A 285 -21.67 -12.03 -2.60
C LEU A 285 -21.54 -10.65 -1.92
N LYS A 286 -20.35 -10.03 -1.99
CA LYS A 286 -20.09 -8.73 -1.38
C LYS A 286 -19.70 -7.69 -2.43
N GLN A 287 -20.34 -6.54 -2.37
CA GLN A 287 -19.92 -5.36 -3.11
C GLN A 287 -19.07 -4.49 -2.18
N ILE A 288 -17.76 -4.45 -2.44
CA ILE A 288 -16.78 -3.80 -1.55
C ILE A 288 -16.72 -2.29 -1.76
N ASN A 289 -17.20 -1.74 -2.88
CA ASN A 289 -17.12 -0.31 -3.18
C ASN A 289 -18.44 0.30 -3.65
N SER A 290 -18.82 1.40 -3.01
CA SER A 290 -19.95 2.26 -3.39
C SER A 290 -19.76 3.00 -4.73
N VAL A 291 -18.55 3.08 -5.26
CA VAL A 291 -18.19 3.90 -6.43
C VAL A 291 -18.33 3.14 -7.77
N GLY A 292 -18.76 1.90 -7.77
CA GLY A 292 -19.15 1.17 -8.99
C GLY A 292 -18.02 0.75 -9.95
N VAL A 293 -16.75 1.08 -9.65
CA VAL A 293 -15.61 0.77 -10.53
C VAL A 293 -15.16 -0.70 -10.43
N ALA A 294 -15.35 -1.34 -9.26
CA ALA A 294 -15.08 -2.76 -9.06
C ALA A 294 -16.39 -3.53 -8.93
N GLY A 295 -16.55 -4.61 -9.71
CA GLY A 295 -17.70 -5.50 -9.59
C GLY A 295 -17.73 -6.22 -8.23
N PRO A 296 -18.84 -6.87 -7.89
CA PRO A 296 -18.97 -7.67 -6.68
C PRO A 296 -17.91 -8.78 -6.62
N HIS A 297 -17.64 -9.25 -5.39
CA HIS A 297 -16.69 -10.32 -5.11
C HIS A 297 -17.41 -11.45 -4.37
N PHE A 298 -16.98 -12.68 -4.59
CA PHE A 298 -17.43 -13.81 -3.80
C PHE A 298 -16.48 -14.03 -2.63
N LEU A 299 -17.00 -14.01 -1.41
CA LEU A 299 -16.31 -14.41 -0.21
C LEU A 299 -16.80 -15.81 0.15
N ILE A 300 -15.89 -16.77 0.21
CA ILE A 300 -16.21 -18.17 0.48
C ILE A 300 -15.49 -18.56 1.77
N ALA A 301 -16.27 -18.92 2.77
CA ALA A 301 -15.80 -19.48 4.03
C ALA A 301 -16.09 -20.99 4.01
N CYS A 302 -15.10 -21.81 4.31
CA CYS A 302 -15.22 -23.25 4.27
C CYS A 302 -15.11 -23.86 5.67
N GLU A 303 -15.86 -24.91 5.93
CA GLU A 303 -15.92 -25.62 7.20
C GLU A 303 -15.85 -27.13 7.02
N ASP A 304 -15.07 -27.80 7.87
CA ASP A 304 -15.15 -29.23 8.10
C ASP A 304 -15.83 -29.47 9.45
N ARG A 305 -17.11 -29.83 9.43
CA ARG A 305 -17.92 -30.03 10.64
C ARG A 305 -17.46 -31.21 11.50
N CYS A 306 -16.80 -32.21 10.93
CA CYS A 306 -16.22 -33.31 11.70
C CYS A 306 -15.02 -32.88 12.53
N ARG A 307 -14.24 -31.96 12.02
CA ARG A 307 -13.09 -31.36 12.72
C ARG A 307 -13.50 -30.24 13.71
N ASN A 308 -14.68 -29.69 13.56
CA ASN A 308 -15.13 -28.51 14.31
C ASN A 308 -15.59 -28.83 15.76
N GLY A 309 -15.69 -30.11 16.17
CA GLY A 309 -15.82 -30.42 17.61
C GLY A 309 -14.70 -29.81 18.47
N GLU A 310 -13.49 -29.73 17.92
CA GLU A 310 -12.31 -29.12 18.57
C GLU A 310 -12.06 -27.64 18.18
N HIS A 311 -12.67 -27.13 17.11
CA HIS A 311 -12.36 -25.82 16.52
C HIS A 311 -13.50 -24.80 16.60
N SER A 312 -14.69 -25.18 17.08
CA SER A 312 -15.85 -24.26 17.16
C SER A 312 -15.57 -23.00 17.98
N GLY A 313 -14.77 -23.13 19.06
CA GLY A 313 -14.33 -21.98 19.84
C GLY A 313 -13.38 -21.04 19.11
N ARG A 314 -12.56 -21.53 18.15
CA ARG A 314 -11.62 -20.71 17.39
C ARG A 314 -12.32 -19.75 16.42
N LEU A 315 -13.34 -20.23 15.73
CA LEU A 315 -14.12 -19.46 14.76
C LEU A 315 -14.90 -18.31 15.36
N ARG A 316 -15.44 -18.52 16.56
CA ARG A 316 -16.23 -17.52 17.28
C ARG A 316 -15.40 -16.31 17.71
N LEU A 317 -14.15 -16.55 18.11
CA LEU A 317 -13.25 -15.48 18.57
C LEU A 317 -12.86 -14.50 17.45
N PHE A 318 -12.70 -14.98 16.21
CA PHE A 318 -12.30 -14.14 15.07
C PHE A 318 -13.38 -13.16 14.58
N ARG A 319 -14.63 -13.34 15.03
CA ARG A 319 -15.73 -12.41 14.77
C ARG A 319 -15.75 -11.20 15.70
N LEU A 320 -14.93 -11.20 16.76
CA LEU A 320 -14.93 -10.12 17.74
C LEU A 320 -14.24 -8.84 17.21
N PRO A 321 -14.90 -7.68 17.33
CA PRO A 321 -14.26 -6.40 17.05
C PRO A 321 -13.04 -6.22 17.98
N GLY A 322 -11.89 -5.89 17.42
CA GLY A 322 -10.68 -5.61 18.19
C GLY A 322 -9.78 -6.80 18.52
N ILE A 323 -10.05 -8.00 18.00
CA ILE A 323 -9.20 -9.18 18.22
C ILE A 323 -7.74 -8.98 17.74
N ALA A 324 -7.53 -8.15 16.74
CA ALA A 324 -6.20 -7.79 16.26
C ALA A 324 -5.32 -7.10 17.33
N ARG A 325 -5.92 -6.55 18.38
CA ARG A 325 -5.23 -5.92 19.52
C ARG A 325 -4.68 -6.93 20.54
N LEU A 326 -5.09 -8.20 20.42
CA LEU A 326 -4.64 -9.26 21.32
C LEU A 326 -3.32 -9.85 20.85
N THR A 327 -2.39 -10.07 21.79
CA THR A 327 -1.19 -10.86 21.53
C THR A 327 -1.54 -12.33 21.24
N ARG A 328 -0.61 -13.09 20.72
CA ARG A 328 -0.79 -14.54 20.46
C ARG A 328 -1.26 -15.29 21.71
N ARG A 329 -0.66 -15.03 22.87
CA ARG A 329 -1.03 -15.66 24.16
C ARG A 329 -2.38 -15.20 24.69
N GLU A 330 -2.70 -13.91 24.55
CA GLU A 330 -4.03 -13.41 24.93
C GLU A 330 -5.14 -14.00 24.06
N ARG A 331 -4.88 -14.22 22.76
CA ARG A 331 -5.83 -14.90 21.87
C ARG A 331 -6.06 -16.35 22.26
N GLU A 332 -5.01 -17.08 22.59
CA GLU A 332 -5.07 -18.47 23.06
C GLU A 332 -5.92 -18.59 24.35
N VAL A 333 -5.64 -17.75 25.33
CA VAL A 333 -6.39 -17.72 26.61
C VAL A 333 -7.85 -17.28 26.39
N ALA A 334 -8.09 -16.28 25.53
CA ALA A 334 -9.44 -15.83 25.20
C ALA A 334 -10.25 -16.91 24.50
N GLN A 335 -9.62 -17.68 23.62
CA GLN A 335 -10.24 -18.79 22.93
C GLN A 335 -10.73 -19.87 23.92
N LEU A 336 -9.84 -20.35 24.78
CA LEU A 336 -10.18 -21.35 25.79
C LEU A 336 -11.28 -20.84 26.76
N ALA A 337 -11.28 -19.52 27.01
CA ALA A 337 -12.36 -18.91 27.79
C ALA A 337 -13.70 -18.92 27.07
N CYS A 338 -13.73 -18.67 25.75
CA CYS A 338 -14.94 -18.75 24.93
C CYS A 338 -15.46 -20.19 24.76
N GLU A 339 -14.57 -21.19 24.84
CA GLU A 339 -14.91 -22.62 24.87
C GLU A 339 -15.54 -23.07 26.21
N GLY A 340 -15.69 -22.15 27.17
CA GLY A 340 -16.28 -22.46 28.48
C GLY A 340 -15.30 -23.06 29.51
N ARG A 341 -14.01 -23.18 29.18
CA ARG A 341 -12.99 -23.79 30.06
C ARG A 341 -12.77 -22.96 31.32
N SER A 342 -12.74 -23.57 32.48
CA SER A 342 -12.37 -22.92 33.71
C SER A 342 -10.95 -22.38 33.72
N ASN A 343 -10.60 -21.44 34.60
CA ASN A 343 -9.25 -20.89 34.66
C ASN A 343 -8.20 -21.98 34.98
N LYS A 344 -8.58 -23.06 35.70
CA LYS A 344 -7.70 -24.19 35.97
C LYS A 344 -7.42 -24.97 34.68
N GLU A 345 -8.45 -25.29 33.90
CA GLU A 345 -8.32 -25.98 32.61
C GLU A 345 -7.56 -25.13 31.59
N ILE A 346 -7.77 -23.81 31.56
CA ILE A 346 -7.00 -22.90 30.72
C ILE A 346 -5.52 -22.93 31.11
N ALA A 347 -5.23 -22.93 32.40
CA ALA A 347 -3.85 -23.02 32.90
C ALA A 347 -3.16 -24.31 32.45
N GLN A 348 -3.85 -25.43 32.55
CA GLN A 348 -3.36 -26.74 32.08
C GLN A 348 -3.15 -26.79 30.57
N ASN A 349 -4.17 -26.37 29.79
CA ASN A 349 -4.13 -26.44 28.33
C ASN A 349 -3.12 -25.48 27.69
N ALA A 350 -2.92 -24.30 28.29
CA ALA A 350 -1.98 -23.30 27.80
C ALA A 350 -0.57 -23.43 28.43
N CYS A 351 -0.36 -24.40 29.31
CA CYS A 351 0.89 -24.56 30.10
C CYS A 351 1.27 -23.27 30.84
N LEU A 352 0.29 -22.64 31.52
CA LEU A 352 0.46 -21.39 32.28
C LEU A 352 0.09 -21.57 33.74
N SER A 353 0.59 -20.69 34.61
CA SER A 353 0.13 -20.60 36.01
C SER A 353 -1.28 -19.96 36.10
N LEU A 354 -2.03 -20.31 37.10
CA LEU A 354 -3.38 -19.73 37.35
C LEU A 354 -3.36 -18.19 37.45
N PRO A 355 -2.39 -17.58 38.17
CA PRO A 355 -2.25 -16.11 38.19
C PRO A 355 -1.99 -15.51 36.80
N THR A 356 -1.18 -16.19 35.97
CA THR A 356 -0.87 -15.75 34.60
C THR A 356 -2.10 -15.77 33.72
N VAL A 357 -2.94 -16.81 33.81
CA VAL A 357 -4.24 -16.88 33.09
C VAL A 357 -5.15 -15.73 33.50
N LYS A 358 -5.27 -15.45 34.81
CA LYS A 358 -6.09 -14.30 35.31
C LYS A 358 -5.57 -12.96 34.75
N LYS A 359 -4.24 -12.77 34.68
CA LYS A 359 -3.61 -11.57 34.11
C LYS A 359 -3.92 -11.43 32.62
N HIS A 360 -3.81 -12.51 31.86
CA HIS A 360 -4.15 -12.52 30.43
C HIS A 360 -5.64 -12.23 30.20
N LEU A 361 -6.55 -12.86 30.95
CA LEU A 361 -7.98 -12.59 30.85
C LEU A 361 -8.32 -11.13 31.16
N HIS A 362 -7.71 -10.54 32.18
CA HIS A 362 -7.91 -9.13 32.50
C HIS A 362 -7.45 -8.22 31.35
N SER A 363 -6.30 -8.52 30.74
CA SER A 363 -5.80 -7.80 29.57
C SER A 363 -6.72 -7.96 28.36
N VAL A 364 -7.23 -9.16 28.10
CA VAL A 364 -8.22 -9.44 27.05
C VAL A 364 -9.48 -8.62 27.23
N PHE A 365 -10.06 -8.62 28.44
CA PHE A 365 -11.29 -7.87 28.72
C PHE A 365 -11.09 -6.37 28.49
N ARG A 366 -9.95 -5.82 28.94
CA ARG A 366 -9.63 -4.41 28.72
C ARG A 366 -9.44 -4.09 27.22
N LYS A 367 -8.71 -4.93 26.46
CA LYS A 367 -8.41 -4.69 25.04
C LYS A 367 -9.65 -4.84 24.14
N LEU A 368 -10.56 -5.73 24.49
CA LEU A 368 -11.82 -5.96 23.78
C LEU A 368 -12.98 -5.10 24.31
N ALA A 369 -12.74 -4.28 25.34
CA ALA A 369 -13.75 -3.45 26.00
C ALA A 369 -14.96 -4.27 26.49
N VAL A 370 -14.72 -5.48 27.03
CA VAL A 370 -15.76 -6.34 27.61
C VAL A 370 -15.63 -6.39 29.11
N PRO A 371 -16.76 -6.22 29.88
CA PRO A 371 -16.71 -6.12 31.33
C PRO A 371 -16.52 -7.46 32.03
N SER A 372 -16.81 -8.58 31.38
CA SER A 372 -16.78 -9.90 32.01
C SER A 372 -16.58 -11.04 31.03
N ARG A 373 -16.22 -12.22 31.57
CA ARG A 373 -16.12 -13.46 30.79
C ARG A 373 -17.45 -13.83 30.11
N SER A 374 -18.56 -13.71 30.82
CA SER A 374 -19.89 -14.00 30.27
C SER A 374 -20.18 -13.11 29.06
N ARG A 375 -19.80 -11.83 29.13
CA ARG A 375 -19.97 -10.91 28.01
C ARG A 375 -19.03 -11.26 26.82
N LEU A 376 -17.81 -11.72 27.10
CA LEU A 376 -16.91 -12.22 26.07
C LEU A 376 -17.53 -13.42 25.33
N VAL A 377 -18.08 -14.39 26.05
CA VAL A 377 -18.75 -15.56 25.48
C VAL A 377 -19.98 -15.15 24.66
N LEU A 378 -20.83 -14.24 25.19
CA LEU A 378 -22.01 -13.75 24.46
C LEU A 378 -21.69 -13.02 23.16
N LEU A 379 -20.54 -12.37 23.06
CA LEU A 379 -20.09 -11.73 21.79
C LEU A 379 -19.58 -12.74 20.75
N THR A 380 -19.38 -13.99 21.13
CA THR A 380 -18.93 -15.08 20.23
C THR A 380 -20.05 -16.04 19.84
N VAL A 381 -21.21 -15.92 20.43
CA VAL A 381 -22.43 -16.63 20.04
C VAL A 381 -23.11 -15.90 18.90
#